data_e38e7c65c40bc71e9f01f47c27dd68e3
#
_entry.id   e38e7c65c40bc71e9f01f47c27dd68e3
#
_cell.length_a   1.000
_cell.length_b   1.000
_cell.length_c   1.000
_cell.angle_alpha   90.00
_cell.angle_beta   90.00
_cell.angle_gamma   90.00
#
_symmetry.space_group_name_H-M   'P 1'
#
loop_
_entity.id
_entity.type
_entity.pdbx_description
1 polymer ?
#
loop_
_entity_poly.entity_id
_entity_poly.type
_entity_poly.pdbx_seq_one_letter_code
_entity_poly.pdbx_strand_id
1 'polypeptide(L)'
;MSGRERMSIVVAGHVDHGKSTVVGLLLADTGSLPEGKLEQVRATCARTGKPFEYAFLLDALRDERAQGITIDSARVFFTSAQREYLIIDAPGHIEFLKNMISGAARAEAAFLVVDAAEGVQDNSRRHGYLLALLGIRQVVILVNKMDLVGYDQGVFDRLVAEYRAFLEQVGMRPAAFIPVAGRDGANIVHRDGALAWYDGPTALEALDAFETERLPADRALRLPVQDVYKFTGNGDTRRIVAGTVEAGTLRPGDDIVFHPSGKRARVRTIESFHGQTASAAPGIATGFTVDEQIYVTRGEIVTRAADPQPAVATRLAVSIFWLAHRPLVADRDYLLKLGTARVRTRLESIERVIDASDLRISDAKRQVERHDVADCVLRLARPIACDPVDRSTPTGRFVLVDEYEISGGGIVRAALPDLPVRRAAAAGVSAAGRAARFGQRPTLLLALSSSDATEAMGETLAGRLVDEGRLAHHLHVGRNLALPRAAGAMAALLDIGAVVVVTAESVLTEATAELVDELPADQVLRAWIGSGRPGKLPSDFDLPDLTAADAADTLWRALRERRRIPGT
;
A
#
# COMPACT_ATOMS: atom_id res chain seq x y z
N MET A 1 -19.35 14.94 -30.02
CA MET A 1 -19.54 15.61 -28.72
C MET A 1 -18.16 16.11 -28.29
N SER A 2 -17.94 17.41 -28.32
CA SER A 2 -16.71 18.04 -27.79
C SER A 2 -16.70 17.73 -26.28
N GLY A 3 -15.86 16.80 -25.85
CA GLY A 3 -15.75 16.45 -24.44
C GLY A 3 -15.18 17.63 -23.69
N ARG A 4 -16.00 18.30 -22.88
CA ARG A 4 -15.48 19.27 -21.90
C ARG A 4 -14.49 18.55 -20.99
N GLU A 5 -13.43 19.24 -20.65
CA GLU A 5 -12.44 18.74 -19.70
C GLU A 5 -13.10 18.51 -18.33
N ARG A 6 -12.78 17.41 -17.66
CA ARG A 6 -13.36 17.07 -16.36
C ARG A 6 -12.28 17.15 -15.28
N MET A 7 -12.62 17.78 -14.14
CA MET A 7 -11.76 17.86 -12.97
C MET A 7 -12.46 17.27 -11.74
N SER A 8 -11.74 16.46 -10.98
CA SER A 8 -12.21 15.92 -9.70
C SER A 8 -11.72 16.80 -8.56
N ILE A 9 -12.64 17.28 -7.72
CA ILE A 9 -12.32 18.13 -6.57
C ILE A 9 -12.84 17.51 -5.28
N VAL A 10 -12.13 17.74 -4.19
CA VAL A 10 -12.60 17.38 -2.84
C VAL A 10 -12.95 18.63 -2.06
N VAL A 11 -14.08 18.60 -1.34
CA VAL A 11 -14.47 19.67 -0.42
C VAL A 11 -14.29 19.16 1.01
N ALA A 12 -13.32 19.70 1.73
CA ALA A 12 -12.94 19.32 3.09
C ALA A 12 -13.14 20.47 4.09
N GLY A 13 -13.13 20.18 5.38
CA GLY A 13 -13.27 21.17 6.45
C GLY A 13 -14.02 20.57 7.64
N HIS A 14 -14.01 21.28 8.77
CA HIS A 14 -14.67 20.83 10.00
C HIS A 14 -16.20 20.67 9.83
N VAL A 15 -16.84 19.94 10.75
CA VAL A 15 -18.31 19.86 10.83
C VAL A 15 -18.85 21.28 10.99
N ASP A 16 -20.00 21.54 10.41
CA ASP A 16 -20.72 22.83 10.48
C ASP A 16 -20.01 24.06 9.87
N HIS A 17 -18.82 23.92 9.27
CA HIS A 17 -18.15 25.00 8.53
C HIS A 17 -18.85 25.37 7.20
N GLY A 18 -19.97 24.71 6.84
CA GLY A 18 -20.80 25.06 5.70
C GLY A 18 -20.38 24.47 4.36
N LYS A 19 -19.65 23.35 4.33
CA LYS A 19 -19.27 22.63 3.11
C LYS A 19 -20.45 22.33 2.20
N SER A 20 -21.49 21.68 2.77
CA SER A 20 -22.69 21.31 2.01
C SER A 20 -23.46 22.53 1.51
N THR A 21 -23.43 23.65 2.24
CA THR A 21 -24.02 24.91 1.81
C THR A 21 -23.28 25.48 0.59
N VAL A 22 -21.94 25.51 0.63
CA VAL A 22 -21.12 25.97 -0.49
C VAL A 22 -21.34 25.11 -1.74
N VAL A 23 -21.36 23.78 -1.59
CA VAL A 23 -21.60 22.85 -2.71
C VAL A 23 -23.03 23.00 -3.24
N GLY A 24 -24.04 23.10 -2.36
CA GLY A 24 -25.43 23.31 -2.76
C GLY A 24 -25.62 24.61 -3.54
N LEU A 25 -24.93 25.66 -3.13
CA LEU A 25 -24.98 26.95 -3.84
C LEU A 25 -24.28 26.87 -5.21
N LEU A 26 -23.10 26.26 -5.30
CA LEU A 26 -22.43 26.02 -6.58
C LEU A 26 -23.35 25.30 -7.57
N LEU A 27 -24.07 24.26 -7.11
CA LEU A 27 -25.04 23.54 -7.95
C LEU A 27 -26.20 24.42 -8.40
N ALA A 28 -26.73 25.25 -7.50
CA ALA A 28 -27.88 26.11 -7.79
C ALA A 28 -27.48 27.19 -8.80
N ASP A 29 -26.40 27.93 -8.54
CA ASP A 29 -26.00 29.09 -9.32
C ASP A 29 -25.34 28.73 -10.67
N THR A 30 -24.80 27.53 -10.81
CA THR A 30 -24.31 27.01 -12.10
C THR A 30 -25.40 26.34 -12.94
N GLY A 31 -26.65 26.30 -12.46
CA GLY A 31 -27.74 25.63 -13.15
C GLY A 31 -27.56 24.12 -13.30
N SER A 32 -26.78 23.49 -12.40
CA SER A 32 -26.45 22.06 -12.47
C SER A 32 -27.44 21.17 -11.71
N LEU A 33 -28.48 21.76 -11.11
CA LEU A 33 -29.57 21.03 -10.48
C LEU A 33 -30.56 20.52 -11.53
N PRO A 34 -31.23 19.38 -11.29
CA PRO A 34 -32.39 18.95 -12.07
C PRO A 34 -33.47 20.03 -12.08
N GLU A 35 -34.18 20.15 -13.19
CA GLU A 35 -35.25 21.14 -13.38
C GLU A 35 -36.30 21.06 -12.27
N GLY A 36 -36.67 22.20 -11.69
CA GLY A 36 -37.67 22.28 -10.60
C GLY A 36 -37.19 21.83 -9.22
N LYS A 37 -35.94 21.34 -9.08
CA LYS A 37 -35.44 20.79 -7.79
C LYS A 37 -35.28 21.84 -6.72
N LEU A 38 -34.78 23.02 -7.07
CA LEU A 38 -34.61 24.14 -6.13
C LEU A 38 -35.97 24.58 -5.56
N GLU A 39 -36.96 24.74 -6.42
CA GLU A 39 -38.34 25.12 -6.05
C GLU A 39 -38.99 24.05 -5.18
N GLN A 40 -38.80 22.77 -5.49
CA GLN A 40 -39.31 21.64 -4.72
C GLN A 40 -38.77 21.66 -3.28
N VAL A 41 -37.46 21.86 -3.11
CA VAL A 41 -36.83 21.92 -1.77
C VAL A 41 -37.30 23.13 -1.00
N ARG A 42 -37.37 24.31 -1.64
CA ARG A 42 -37.93 25.53 -1.03
C ARG A 42 -39.39 25.35 -0.57
N ALA A 43 -40.23 24.75 -1.41
CA ALA A 43 -41.63 24.46 -1.06
C ALA A 43 -41.73 23.47 0.12
N THR A 44 -40.84 22.48 0.18
CA THR A 44 -40.78 21.53 1.28
C THR A 44 -40.36 22.20 2.58
N CYS A 45 -39.35 23.06 2.54
CA CYS A 45 -38.94 23.86 3.70
C CYS A 45 -40.10 24.74 4.24
N ALA A 46 -40.75 25.46 3.33
CA ALA A 46 -41.91 26.30 3.69
C ALA A 46 -43.06 25.50 4.33
N ARG A 47 -43.35 24.30 3.79
CA ARG A 47 -44.39 23.41 4.34
C ARG A 47 -44.05 22.84 5.72
N THR A 48 -42.74 22.60 5.97
CA THR A 48 -42.26 22.03 7.26
C THR A 48 -41.89 23.10 8.28
N GLY A 49 -42.03 24.39 7.95
CA GLY A 49 -41.67 25.51 8.83
C GLY A 49 -40.18 25.68 9.08
N LYS A 50 -39.33 25.06 8.26
CA LYS A 50 -37.86 25.19 8.34
C LYS A 50 -37.36 26.30 7.42
N PRO A 51 -36.40 27.13 7.85
CA PRO A 51 -35.72 28.04 6.93
C PRO A 51 -35.03 27.25 5.81
N PHE A 52 -35.04 27.81 4.59
CA PHE A 52 -34.34 27.19 3.47
C PHE A 52 -32.83 27.32 3.64
N GLU A 53 -32.13 26.18 3.42
CA GLU A 53 -30.67 26.13 3.38
C GLU A 53 -30.23 25.38 2.12
N TYR A 54 -29.16 25.86 1.46
CA TYR A 54 -28.61 25.20 0.28
C TYR A 54 -28.09 23.79 0.57
N ALA A 55 -27.70 23.48 1.81
CA ALA A 55 -27.30 22.15 2.24
C ALA A 55 -28.40 21.09 1.97
N PHE A 56 -29.68 21.45 2.09
CA PHE A 56 -30.81 20.53 1.86
C PHE A 56 -30.92 20.07 0.39
N LEU A 57 -30.32 20.80 -0.55
CA LEU A 57 -30.25 20.35 -1.94
C LEU A 57 -29.42 19.08 -2.08
N LEU A 58 -28.30 18.98 -1.36
CA LEU A 58 -27.45 17.78 -1.35
C LEU A 58 -28.15 16.60 -0.67
N ASP A 59 -28.81 16.83 0.45
CA ASP A 59 -29.56 15.80 1.17
C ASP A 59 -30.68 15.24 0.29
N ALA A 60 -31.45 16.10 -0.36
CA ALA A 60 -32.50 15.70 -1.28
C ALA A 60 -31.97 14.92 -2.50
N LEU A 61 -30.78 15.24 -3.00
CA LEU A 61 -30.12 14.47 -4.07
C LEU A 61 -29.61 13.11 -3.58
N ARG A 62 -29.20 13.02 -2.31
CA ARG A 62 -28.77 11.77 -1.68
C ARG A 62 -29.95 10.82 -1.45
N ASP A 63 -31.08 11.34 -0.94
CA ASP A 63 -32.28 10.56 -0.69
C ASP A 63 -32.87 9.94 -1.96
N GLU A 64 -32.88 10.68 -3.07
CA GLU A 64 -33.31 10.15 -4.38
C GLU A 64 -32.41 9.03 -4.90
N ARG A 65 -31.10 9.12 -4.64
CA ARG A 65 -30.14 8.07 -5.02
C ARG A 65 -30.21 6.86 -4.09
N ALA A 66 -30.49 7.05 -2.79
CA ALA A 66 -30.61 5.96 -1.82
C ALA A 66 -31.82 5.05 -2.09
N GLN A 67 -32.85 5.54 -2.76
CA GLN A 67 -34.00 4.75 -3.19
C GLN A 67 -33.74 3.88 -4.44
N GLY A 68 -32.60 4.05 -5.10
CA GLY A 68 -32.17 3.31 -6.29
C GLY A 68 -30.70 2.81 -6.21
N ILE A 69 -30.42 1.94 -5.27
CA ILE A 69 -29.20 1.07 -5.22
C ILE A 69 -27.83 1.77 -5.11
N THR A 70 -27.09 1.38 -4.06
CA THR A 70 -25.65 1.50 -3.79
C THR A 70 -25.23 2.67 -2.91
N ILE A 71 -24.87 2.32 -1.67
CA ILE A 71 -24.13 3.11 -0.70
C ILE A 71 -22.70 3.30 -1.21
N ASP A 72 -22.48 4.34 -2.03
CA ASP A 72 -21.12 4.80 -2.32
C ASP A 72 -21.08 6.33 -2.26
N SER A 73 -19.94 6.90 -1.84
CA SER A 73 -19.73 8.34 -1.62
C SER A 73 -20.44 9.17 -2.70
N ALA A 74 -21.32 10.08 -2.29
CA ALA A 74 -22.15 10.87 -3.19
C ALA A 74 -21.26 11.71 -4.13
N ARG A 75 -21.13 11.24 -5.36
CA ARG A 75 -20.48 11.97 -6.44
C ARG A 75 -21.47 13.01 -6.96
N VAL A 76 -21.15 14.26 -6.80
CA VAL A 76 -21.96 15.38 -7.28
C VAL A 76 -21.26 16.01 -8.48
N PHE A 77 -21.99 16.23 -9.54
CA PHE A 77 -21.47 16.85 -10.77
C PHE A 77 -22.03 18.25 -10.92
N PHE A 78 -21.18 19.18 -11.29
CA PHE A 78 -21.61 20.49 -11.77
C PHE A 78 -20.77 20.94 -12.95
N THR A 79 -21.26 21.91 -13.69
CA THR A 79 -20.63 22.39 -14.90
C THR A 79 -20.45 23.90 -14.81
N SER A 80 -19.21 24.38 -14.98
CA SER A 80 -18.94 25.79 -15.21
C SER A 80 -18.96 26.12 -16.72
N ALA A 81 -18.68 27.36 -17.04
CA ALA A 81 -18.49 27.77 -18.43
C ALA A 81 -17.28 27.07 -19.09
N GLN A 82 -16.26 26.68 -18.29
CA GLN A 82 -15.00 26.13 -18.79
C GLN A 82 -14.98 24.60 -18.80
N ARG A 83 -15.46 23.93 -17.72
CA ARG A 83 -15.32 22.46 -17.57
C ARG A 83 -16.41 21.82 -16.71
N GLU A 84 -16.39 20.48 -16.66
CA GLU A 84 -17.21 19.69 -15.75
C GLU A 84 -16.41 19.38 -14.48
N TYR A 85 -17.07 19.50 -13.33
CA TYR A 85 -16.50 19.15 -12.03
C TYR A 85 -17.19 17.93 -11.43
N LEU A 86 -16.37 17.04 -10.89
CA LEU A 86 -16.83 15.96 -10.02
C LEU A 86 -16.45 16.32 -8.58
N ILE A 87 -17.46 16.64 -7.77
CA ILE A 87 -17.25 16.86 -6.34
C ILE A 87 -17.23 15.51 -5.63
N ILE A 88 -16.15 15.27 -4.90
CA ILE A 88 -16.02 14.18 -3.94
C ILE A 88 -16.32 14.81 -2.58
N ASP A 89 -17.53 14.58 -2.09
CA ASP A 89 -17.93 15.11 -0.78
C ASP A 89 -17.17 14.38 0.32
N ALA A 90 -16.38 15.13 1.07
CA ALA A 90 -15.73 14.65 2.28
C ALA A 90 -16.56 15.11 3.49
N PRO A 91 -17.40 14.24 4.07
CA PRO A 91 -18.12 14.58 5.28
C PRO A 91 -17.16 15.07 6.36
N GLY A 92 -17.50 16.18 7.03
CA GLY A 92 -16.61 16.85 8.00
C GLY A 92 -16.33 16.10 9.28
N HIS A 93 -17.03 14.99 9.50
CA HIS A 93 -16.78 14.16 10.68
C HIS A 93 -15.51 13.34 10.49
N ILE A 94 -14.69 13.27 11.52
CA ILE A 94 -13.41 12.56 11.55
C ILE A 94 -13.51 11.09 11.13
N GLU A 95 -14.68 10.48 11.32
CA GLU A 95 -14.99 9.12 10.87
C GLU A 95 -15.02 8.95 9.35
N PHE A 96 -15.26 10.03 8.61
CA PHE A 96 -15.33 10.03 7.15
C PHE A 96 -14.03 10.44 6.46
N LEU A 97 -12.95 10.67 7.21
CA LEU A 97 -11.60 10.76 6.65
C LEU A 97 -11.24 9.51 5.84
N LYS A 98 -11.87 8.36 6.13
CA LYS A 98 -11.78 7.13 5.31
C LYS A 98 -12.20 7.39 3.86
N ASN A 99 -13.31 8.08 3.67
CA ASN A 99 -13.83 8.41 2.35
C ASN A 99 -12.98 9.50 1.68
N MET A 100 -12.43 10.43 2.46
CA MET A 100 -11.51 11.43 1.95
C MET A 100 -10.21 10.81 1.43
N ILE A 101 -9.61 9.87 2.15
CA ILE A 101 -8.38 9.19 1.70
C ILE A 101 -8.63 8.36 0.45
N SER A 102 -9.76 7.64 0.37
CA SER A 102 -10.11 6.85 -0.81
C SER A 102 -10.59 7.70 -1.99
N GLY A 103 -11.29 8.80 -1.73
CA GLY A 103 -11.81 9.74 -2.72
C GLY A 103 -10.77 10.76 -3.17
N ALA A 104 -10.06 11.38 -2.25
CA ALA A 104 -9.01 12.37 -2.52
C ALA A 104 -7.81 11.75 -3.26
N ALA A 105 -7.65 10.43 -3.22
CA ALA A 105 -6.68 9.74 -4.07
C ALA A 105 -6.88 10.01 -5.57
N ARG A 106 -8.04 10.52 -5.98
CA ARG A 106 -8.38 10.88 -7.36
C ARG A 106 -8.67 12.37 -7.54
N ALA A 107 -8.64 13.17 -6.48
CA ALA A 107 -8.89 14.59 -6.57
C ALA A 107 -7.65 15.33 -7.06
N GLU A 108 -7.85 16.22 -8.01
CA GLU A 108 -6.82 17.08 -8.62
C GLU A 108 -6.71 18.41 -7.87
N ALA A 109 -7.80 18.82 -7.21
CA ALA A 109 -7.88 20.06 -6.46
C ALA A 109 -8.76 19.92 -5.21
N ALA A 110 -8.67 20.86 -4.30
CA ALA A 110 -9.46 20.88 -3.08
C ALA A 110 -9.98 22.26 -2.72
N PHE A 111 -11.21 22.28 -2.19
CA PHE A 111 -11.68 23.34 -1.31
C PHE A 111 -11.51 22.92 0.14
N LEU A 112 -10.93 23.80 0.94
CA LEU A 112 -10.86 23.63 2.38
C LEU A 112 -11.63 24.76 3.05
N VAL A 113 -12.76 24.41 3.67
CA VAL A 113 -13.71 25.37 4.24
C VAL A 113 -13.41 25.59 5.71
N VAL A 114 -13.23 26.84 6.10
CA VAL A 114 -12.97 27.28 7.49
C VAL A 114 -14.04 28.31 7.88
N ASP A 115 -14.58 28.19 9.08
CA ASP A 115 -15.54 29.14 9.63
C ASP A 115 -14.83 30.40 10.13
N ALA A 116 -15.27 31.58 9.68
CA ALA A 116 -14.67 32.85 10.08
C ALA A 116 -14.86 33.18 11.56
N ALA A 117 -15.97 32.74 12.17
CA ALA A 117 -16.27 33.01 13.57
C ALA A 117 -15.55 32.03 14.51
N GLU A 118 -15.42 30.76 14.12
CA GLU A 118 -14.74 29.74 14.92
C GLU A 118 -13.20 29.74 14.75
N GLY A 119 -12.71 30.27 13.63
CA GLY A 119 -11.29 30.29 13.31
C GLY A 119 -10.72 28.93 12.88
N VAL A 120 -9.38 28.80 12.95
CA VAL A 120 -8.67 27.60 12.56
C VAL A 120 -8.73 26.54 13.65
N GLN A 121 -9.61 25.57 13.49
CA GLN A 121 -9.78 24.45 14.41
C GLN A 121 -8.77 23.31 14.12
N ASP A 122 -8.55 22.43 15.12
CA ASP A 122 -7.66 21.26 14.99
C ASP A 122 -8.01 20.39 13.77
N ASN A 123 -9.29 20.20 13.51
CA ASN A 123 -9.72 19.44 12.34
C ASN A 123 -9.43 20.17 11.03
N SER A 124 -9.48 21.52 11.00
CA SER A 124 -9.07 22.29 9.82
C SER A 124 -7.59 22.07 9.53
N ARG A 125 -6.75 22.07 10.57
CA ARG A 125 -5.32 21.77 10.47
C ARG A 125 -5.08 20.33 9.98
N ARG A 126 -5.77 19.34 10.55
CA ARG A 126 -5.69 17.94 10.12
C ARG A 126 -6.08 17.75 8.66
N HIS A 127 -7.14 18.42 8.19
CA HIS A 127 -7.53 18.36 6.78
C HIS A 127 -6.45 18.97 5.87
N GLY A 128 -5.90 20.12 6.25
CA GLY A 128 -4.79 20.73 5.53
C GLY A 128 -3.58 19.81 5.42
N TYR A 129 -3.19 19.20 6.53
CA TYR A 129 -2.09 18.22 6.57
C TYR A 129 -2.37 17.01 5.65
N LEU A 130 -3.59 16.46 5.70
CA LEU A 130 -3.97 15.33 4.86
C LEU A 130 -3.97 15.64 3.37
N LEU A 131 -4.44 16.80 2.97
CA LEU A 131 -4.38 17.23 1.57
C LEU A 131 -2.93 17.33 1.09
N ALA A 132 -2.03 17.89 1.94
CA ALA A 132 -0.61 17.95 1.67
C ALA A 132 0.01 16.56 1.56
N LEU A 133 -0.28 15.66 2.52
CA LEU A 133 0.18 14.27 2.53
C LEU A 133 -0.25 13.52 1.27
N LEU A 134 -1.50 13.71 0.85
CA LEU A 134 -2.04 13.10 -0.37
C LEU A 134 -1.51 13.74 -1.66
N GLY A 135 -0.67 14.79 -1.56
CA GLY A 135 -0.06 15.45 -2.71
C GLY A 135 -1.05 16.29 -3.52
N ILE A 136 -2.17 16.73 -2.94
CA ILE A 136 -3.09 17.68 -3.58
C ILE A 136 -2.47 19.07 -3.46
N ARG A 137 -2.04 19.62 -4.57
CA ARG A 137 -1.30 20.89 -4.61
C ARG A 137 -2.18 22.10 -4.90
N GLN A 138 -3.27 21.91 -5.63
CA GLN A 138 -4.20 22.97 -6.00
C GLN A 138 -5.29 23.07 -4.94
N VAL A 139 -5.08 23.92 -3.94
CA VAL A 139 -5.98 24.08 -2.79
C VAL A 139 -6.39 25.53 -2.67
N VAL A 140 -7.69 25.76 -2.52
CA VAL A 140 -8.27 27.05 -2.15
C VAL A 140 -8.89 26.95 -0.77
N ILE A 141 -8.62 27.93 0.07
CA ILE A 141 -9.21 28.05 1.39
C ILE A 141 -10.42 28.99 1.30
N LEU A 142 -11.60 28.46 1.60
CA LEU A 142 -12.81 29.25 1.71
C LEU A 142 -13.03 29.63 3.17
N VAL A 143 -12.89 30.92 3.49
CA VAL A 143 -13.20 31.48 4.81
C VAL A 143 -14.68 31.82 4.79
N ASN A 144 -15.50 30.87 5.26
CA ASN A 144 -16.94 30.90 5.17
C ASN A 144 -17.59 31.57 6.39
N LYS A 145 -18.86 31.90 6.28
CA LYS A 145 -19.68 32.57 7.30
C LYS A 145 -19.16 33.96 7.66
N MET A 146 -18.64 34.68 6.66
CA MET A 146 -18.24 36.09 6.84
C MET A 146 -19.39 36.98 7.28
N ASP A 147 -20.64 36.61 6.99
CA ASP A 147 -21.86 37.25 7.49
C ASP A 147 -21.94 37.27 9.02
N LEU A 148 -21.49 36.21 9.71
CA LEU A 148 -21.51 36.13 11.17
C LEU A 148 -20.49 37.05 11.86
N VAL A 149 -19.46 37.47 11.13
CA VAL A 149 -18.43 38.39 11.63
C VAL A 149 -18.53 39.78 10.98
N GLY A 150 -19.70 40.09 10.40
CA GLY A 150 -19.97 41.41 9.79
C GLY A 150 -19.09 41.74 8.58
N TYR A 151 -18.60 40.74 7.85
CA TYR A 151 -17.71 40.89 6.69
C TYR A 151 -16.40 41.62 7.02
N ASP A 152 -15.94 41.51 8.27
CA ASP A 152 -14.75 42.26 8.76
C ASP A 152 -13.46 41.72 8.13
N GLN A 153 -12.74 42.63 7.42
CA GLN A 153 -11.46 42.34 6.79
C GLN A 153 -10.39 41.93 7.80
N GLY A 154 -10.37 42.53 9.00
CA GLY A 154 -9.36 42.25 10.00
C GLY A 154 -9.51 40.84 10.59
N VAL A 155 -10.74 40.28 10.65
CA VAL A 155 -10.97 38.88 11.02
C VAL A 155 -10.40 37.96 9.95
N PHE A 156 -10.70 38.25 8.69
CA PHE A 156 -10.17 37.49 7.55
C PHE A 156 -8.63 37.48 7.53
N ASP A 157 -8.00 38.65 7.63
CA ASP A 157 -6.54 38.78 7.54
C ASP A 157 -5.81 38.01 8.66
N ARG A 158 -6.33 38.04 9.89
CA ARG A 158 -5.78 37.27 11.01
C ARG A 158 -5.86 35.76 10.75
N LEU A 159 -7.02 35.30 10.29
CA LEU A 159 -7.23 33.88 9.99
C LEU A 159 -6.32 33.41 8.85
N VAL A 160 -6.19 34.22 7.81
CA VAL A 160 -5.26 33.95 6.69
C VAL A 160 -3.83 33.85 7.17
N ALA A 161 -3.37 34.79 8.02
CA ALA A 161 -2.02 34.76 8.54
C ALA A 161 -1.75 33.51 9.37
N GLU A 162 -2.67 33.15 10.28
CA GLU A 162 -2.56 31.98 11.13
C GLU A 162 -2.51 30.68 10.30
N TYR A 163 -3.49 30.52 9.41
CA TYR A 163 -3.62 29.26 8.70
C TYR A 163 -2.56 29.08 7.62
N ARG A 164 -2.14 30.15 6.97
CA ARG A 164 -1.03 30.14 6.01
C ARG A 164 0.26 29.68 6.67
N ALA A 165 0.59 30.21 7.85
CA ALA A 165 1.79 29.81 8.58
C ALA A 165 1.81 28.30 8.91
N PHE A 166 0.67 27.74 9.28
CA PHE A 166 0.53 26.29 9.50
C PHE A 166 0.69 25.51 8.20
N LEU A 167 -0.01 25.89 7.13
CA LEU A 167 0.01 25.18 5.85
C LEU A 167 1.39 25.18 5.20
N GLU A 168 2.14 26.28 5.34
CA GLU A 168 3.52 26.36 4.84
C GLU A 168 4.46 25.39 5.58
N GLN A 169 4.27 25.17 6.90
CA GLN A 169 5.05 24.19 7.65
C GLN A 169 4.84 22.76 7.15
N VAL A 170 3.64 22.45 6.64
CA VAL A 170 3.32 21.13 6.06
C VAL A 170 3.59 21.07 4.55
N GLY A 171 4.24 22.09 3.99
CA GLY A 171 4.62 22.14 2.58
C GLY A 171 3.48 22.46 1.61
N MET A 172 2.36 23.00 2.12
CA MET A 172 1.22 23.39 1.31
C MET A 172 1.18 24.92 1.12
N ARG A 173 1.01 25.34 -0.13
CA ARG A 173 0.77 26.74 -0.50
C ARG A 173 -0.58 26.85 -1.18
N PRO A 174 -1.63 27.31 -0.48
CA PRO A 174 -2.94 27.52 -1.10
C PRO A 174 -2.86 28.52 -2.25
N ALA A 175 -3.62 28.24 -3.32
CA ALA A 175 -3.71 29.14 -4.48
C ALA A 175 -4.40 30.46 -4.11
N ALA A 176 -5.41 30.39 -3.23
CA ALA A 176 -6.10 31.57 -2.72
C ALA A 176 -6.73 31.31 -1.35
N PHE A 177 -6.94 32.38 -0.60
CA PHE A 177 -7.89 32.47 0.51
C PHE A 177 -9.02 33.36 0.06
N ILE A 178 -10.24 32.89 0.15
CA ILE A 178 -11.43 33.59 -0.38
C ILE A 178 -12.43 33.78 0.75
N PRO A 179 -12.78 35.02 1.12
CA PRO A 179 -13.85 35.27 2.06
C PRO A 179 -15.19 35.01 1.37
N VAL A 180 -16.03 34.15 1.98
CA VAL A 180 -17.33 33.78 1.42
C VAL A 180 -18.41 33.78 2.51
N ALA A 181 -19.67 33.95 2.09
CA ALA A 181 -20.83 33.72 2.92
C ALA A 181 -21.76 32.77 2.18
N GLY A 182 -21.69 31.46 2.51
CA GLY A 182 -22.47 30.42 1.84
C GLY A 182 -23.98 30.58 2.00
N ARG A 183 -24.45 31.29 3.05
CA ARG A 183 -25.85 31.59 3.26
C ARG A 183 -26.37 32.62 2.24
N ASP A 184 -25.61 33.66 2.02
CA ASP A 184 -25.99 34.81 1.19
C ASP A 184 -25.45 34.69 -0.23
N GLY A 185 -24.57 33.73 -0.52
CA GLY A 185 -23.96 33.50 -1.84
C GLY A 185 -22.74 34.35 -2.13
N ALA A 186 -22.29 35.15 -1.16
CA ALA A 186 -21.21 36.12 -1.39
C ALA A 186 -19.90 35.42 -1.77
N ASN A 187 -19.29 35.83 -2.88
CA ASN A 187 -18.02 35.39 -3.44
C ASN A 187 -17.90 33.89 -3.75
N ILE A 188 -19.01 33.17 -3.88
CA ILE A 188 -18.97 31.75 -4.31
C ILE A 188 -18.99 31.66 -5.83
N VAL A 189 -20.05 32.16 -6.48
CA VAL A 189 -20.16 32.25 -7.94
C VAL A 189 -20.07 33.72 -8.38
N HIS A 190 -20.71 34.59 -7.63
CA HIS A 190 -20.79 36.04 -7.93
C HIS A 190 -20.11 36.86 -6.82
N ARG A 191 -19.51 37.98 -7.23
CA ARG A 191 -18.96 38.96 -6.29
C ARG A 191 -20.08 39.67 -5.55
N ASP A 192 -19.84 39.97 -4.26
CA ASP A 192 -20.79 40.67 -3.43
C ASP A 192 -20.21 42.00 -2.91
N GLY A 193 -21.04 43.05 -2.88
CA GLY A 193 -20.65 44.38 -2.41
C GLY A 193 -20.29 44.44 -0.92
N ALA A 194 -20.77 43.50 -0.09
CA ALA A 194 -20.40 43.40 1.32
C ALA A 194 -18.90 43.04 1.51
N LEU A 195 -18.28 42.42 0.49
CA LEU A 195 -16.87 42.06 0.44
C LEU A 195 -16.08 42.92 -0.55
N ALA A 196 -16.47 44.19 -0.77
CA ALA A 196 -15.82 45.08 -1.71
C ALA A 196 -14.34 45.36 -1.44
N TRP A 197 -13.85 45.07 -0.23
CA TRP A 197 -12.44 45.16 0.12
C TRP A 197 -11.60 43.96 -0.40
N TYR A 198 -12.23 42.93 -0.93
CA TYR A 198 -11.57 41.77 -1.47
C TYR A 198 -11.50 41.82 -3.00
N ASP A 199 -10.30 41.94 -3.53
CA ASP A 199 -10.04 42.04 -4.97
C ASP A 199 -9.72 40.68 -5.64
N GLY A 200 -9.67 39.59 -4.86
CA GLY A 200 -9.34 38.28 -5.36
C GLY A 200 -10.48 37.60 -6.15
N PRO A 201 -10.29 36.36 -6.60
CA PRO A 201 -11.28 35.59 -7.35
C PRO A 201 -12.46 35.14 -6.49
N THR A 202 -13.60 34.85 -7.11
CA THR A 202 -14.66 34.04 -6.48
C THR A 202 -14.23 32.57 -6.36
N ALA A 203 -14.97 31.77 -5.60
CA ALA A 203 -14.67 30.36 -5.47
C ALA A 203 -14.71 29.63 -6.84
N LEU A 204 -15.71 29.94 -7.69
CA LEU A 204 -15.82 29.35 -9.01
C LEU A 204 -14.71 29.82 -9.96
N GLU A 205 -14.37 31.11 -9.95
CA GLU A 205 -13.25 31.66 -10.74
C GLU A 205 -11.92 31.00 -10.35
N ALA A 206 -11.70 30.74 -9.04
CA ALA A 206 -10.50 30.06 -8.56
C ALA A 206 -10.44 28.60 -9.02
N LEU A 207 -11.58 27.87 -9.04
CA LEU A 207 -11.66 26.53 -9.60
C LEU A 207 -11.36 26.51 -11.10
N ASP A 208 -11.94 27.44 -11.83
CA ASP A 208 -11.74 27.54 -13.28
C ASP A 208 -10.31 27.94 -13.67
N ALA A 209 -9.60 28.60 -12.75
CA ALA A 209 -8.18 28.93 -12.91
C ALA A 209 -7.23 27.74 -12.63
N PHE A 210 -7.72 26.65 -12.01
CA PHE A 210 -6.89 25.47 -11.79
C PHE A 210 -6.53 24.81 -13.12
N GLU A 211 -5.30 24.30 -13.18
CA GLU A 211 -4.87 23.48 -14.30
C GLU A 211 -5.34 22.05 -14.06
N THR A 212 -6.05 21.46 -15.02
CA THR A 212 -6.23 20.01 -15.01
C THR A 212 -4.86 19.38 -15.06
N GLU A 213 -4.59 18.49 -14.14
CA GLU A 213 -3.40 17.64 -14.26
C GLU A 213 -3.56 16.93 -15.60
N ARG A 214 -2.92 17.47 -16.65
CA ARG A 214 -2.88 16.81 -17.95
C ARG A 214 -2.41 15.42 -17.66
N LEU A 215 -3.32 14.47 -17.78
CA LEU A 215 -3.01 13.07 -17.62
C LEU A 215 -1.77 12.81 -18.48
N PRO A 216 -0.63 12.47 -17.89
CA PRO A 216 0.66 12.66 -18.55
C PRO A 216 0.85 11.59 -19.63
N ALA A 217 0.29 11.87 -20.82
CA ALA A 217 0.46 11.03 -22.00
C ALA A 217 1.95 10.89 -22.37
N ASP A 218 2.76 11.89 -22.02
CA ASP A 218 4.20 11.92 -22.29
C ASP A 218 5.05 11.29 -21.18
N ARG A 219 4.44 10.87 -20.08
CA ARG A 219 5.15 10.17 -19.01
C ARG A 219 5.33 8.69 -19.34
N ALA A 220 6.17 8.03 -18.56
CA ALA A 220 6.36 6.59 -18.60
C ALA A 220 5.02 5.85 -18.42
N LEU A 221 4.78 4.81 -19.21
CA LEU A 221 3.56 4.01 -19.13
C LEU A 221 3.42 3.37 -17.75
N ARG A 222 2.26 3.57 -17.15
CA ARG A 222 1.81 2.90 -15.93
C ARG A 222 0.38 2.40 -16.12
N LEU A 223 0.22 1.08 -16.21
CA LEU A 223 -1.08 0.42 -16.32
C LEU A 223 -1.16 -0.70 -15.26
N PRO A 224 -1.76 -0.44 -14.09
CA PRO A 224 -2.01 -1.47 -13.10
C PRO A 224 -3.00 -2.51 -13.62
N VAL A 225 -2.61 -3.77 -13.63
CA VAL A 225 -3.45 -4.90 -14.05
C VAL A 225 -4.56 -5.10 -13.04
N GLN A 226 -5.79 -4.91 -13.47
CA GLN A 226 -6.99 -5.12 -12.67
C GLN A 226 -7.42 -6.58 -12.68
N ASP A 227 -7.39 -7.20 -13.86
CA ASP A 227 -7.72 -8.61 -14.04
C ASP A 227 -7.26 -9.13 -15.40
N VAL A 228 -7.33 -10.46 -15.58
CA VAL A 228 -7.08 -11.12 -16.86
C VAL A 228 -8.33 -11.93 -17.24
N TYR A 229 -9.04 -11.46 -18.24
CA TYR A 229 -10.25 -12.11 -18.73
C TYR A 229 -9.93 -13.16 -19.78
N LYS A 230 -10.57 -14.31 -19.65
CA LYS A 230 -10.51 -15.38 -20.63
C LYS A 230 -11.91 -15.59 -21.20
N PHE A 231 -12.06 -15.34 -22.47
CA PHE A 231 -13.29 -15.62 -23.19
C PHE A 231 -13.27 -17.06 -23.68
N THR A 232 -14.35 -17.79 -23.44
CA THR A 232 -14.49 -19.21 -23.86
C THR A 232 -15.72 -19.43 -24.74
N GLY A 233 -16.49 -18.37 -25.02
CA GLY A 233 -17.65 -18.42 -25.89
C GLY A 233 -17.27 -18.37 -27.38
N ASN A 234 -17.98 -19.06 -28.22
CA ASN A 234 -17.87 -19.05 -29.71
C ASN A 234 -16.43 -19.32 -30.24
N GLY A 235 -15.63 -20.13 -29.52
CA GLY A 235 -14.27 -20.46 -29.94
C GLY A 235 -13.24 -19.36 -29.69
N ASP A 236 -13.59 -18.30 -29.02
CA ASP A 236 -12.63 -17.25 -28.60
C ASP A 236 -11.73 -17.78 -27.49
N THR A 237 -10.41 -17.81 -27.72
CA THR A 237 -9.40 -18.27 -26.75
C THR A 237 -8.53 -17.13 -26.24
N ARG A 238 -8.87 -15.89 -26.58
CA ARG A 238 -8.08 -14.72 -26.21
C ARG A 238 -8.03 -14.55 -24.69
N ARG A 239 -6.86 -14.14 -24.22
CA ARG A 239 -6.67 -13.61 -22.87
C ARG A 239 -6.49 -12.11 -22.97
N ILE A 240 -7.40 -11.38 -22.35
CA ILE A 240 -7.38 -9.92 -22.34
C ILE A 240 -6.90 -9.47 -20.97
N VAL A 241 -5.75 -8.84 -20.94
CA VAL A 241 -5.23 -8.15 -19.73
C VAL A 241 -5.95 -6.81 -19.65
N ALA A 242 -6.64 -6.55 -18.55
CA ALA A 242 -7.42 -5.34 -18.36
C ALA A 242 -6.91 -4.47 -17.21
N GLY A 243 -6.99 -3.17 -17.41
CA GLY A 243 -6.61 -2.16 -16.42
C GLY A 243 -6.95 -0.75 -16.90
N THR A 244 -6.65 0.24 -16.07
CA THR A 244 -6.74 1.65 -16.46
C THR A 244 -5.33 2.17 -16.71
N VAL A 245 -5.13 2.88 -17.81
CA VAL A 245 -3.87 3.60 -18.07
C VAL A 245 -3.79 4.78 -17.10
N GLU A 246 -2.88 4.73 -16.14
CA GLU A 246 -2.68 5.81 -15.15
C GLU A 246 -1.72 6.89 -15.69
N ALA A 247 -0.77 6.51 -16.53
CA ALA A 247 0.17 7.43 -17.17
C ALA A 247 0.71 6.83 -18.46
N GLY A 248 1.18 7.66 -19.37
CA GLY A 248 1.70 7.23 -20.68
C GLY A 248 0.58 6.81 -21.62
N THR A 249 0.96 6.27 -22.76
CA THR A 249 0.02 5.77 -23.78
C THR A 249 0.42 4.37 -24.19
N LEU A 250 -0.53 3.44 -24.21
CA LEU A 250 -0.34 2.07 -24.71
C LEU A 250 -0.72 1.98 -26.18
N ARG A 251 0.12 1.32 -26.99
CA ARG A 251 -0.12 1.11 -28.44
C ARG A 251 0.13 -0.34 -28.83
N PRO A 252 -0.56 -0.87 -29.85
CA PRO A 252 -0.17 -2.12 -30.48
C PRO A 252 1.28 -2.04 -30.97
N GLY A 253 2.05 -3.11 -30.77
CA GLY A 253 3.47 -3.16 -31.09
C GLY A 253 4.40 -2.71 -29.97
N ASP A 254 3.91 -2.12 -28.88
CA ASP A 254 4.74 -1.76 -27.73
C ASP A 254 5.34 -3.02 -27.08
N ASP A 255 6.65 -2.99 -26.83
CA ASP A 255 7.33 -3.97 -25.99
C ASP A 255 7.12 -3.58 -24.53
N ILE A 256 6.48 -4.46 -23.77
CA ILE A 256 6.04 -4.20 -22.38
C ILE A 256 6.68 -5.15 -21.38
N VAL A 257 6.75 -4.69 -20.14
CA VAL A 257 7.23 -5.45 -18.99
C VAL A 257 6.17 -5.42 -17.88
N PHE A 258 5.91 -6.57 -17.28
CA PHE A 258 5.02 -6.71 -16.12
C PHE A 258 5.85 -6.73 -14.84
N HIS A 259 5.50 -5.90 -13.86
CA HIS A 259 6.19 -5.83 -12.57
C HIS A 259 5.26 -6.24 -11.43
N PRO A 260 5.71 -7.01 -10.44
CA PRO A 260 7.10 -7.38 -10.14
C PRO A 260 7.64 -8.62 -10.88
N SER A 261 6.86 -9.31 -11.71
CA SER A 261 7.24 -10.59 -12.30
C SER A 261 8.41 -10.50 -13.31
N GLY A 262 8.66 -9.32 -13.87
CA GLY A 262 9.69 -9.11 -14.91
C GLY A 262 9.37 -9.73 -16.26
N LYS A 263 8.17 -10.27 -16.46
CA LYS A 263 7.75 -10.90 -17.71
C LYS A 263 7.63 -9.87 -18.81
N ARG A 264 8.07 -10.24 -20.00
CA ARG A 264 8.06 -9.38 -21.18
C ARG A 264 7.09 -9.92 -22.21
N ALA A 265 6.45 -9.03 -22.95
CA ALA A 265 5.57 -9.36 -24.07
C ALA A 265 5.47 -8.18 -25.02
N ARG A 266 4.90 -8.41 -26.19
CA ARG A 266 4.54 -7.36 -27.14
C ARG A 266 3.02 -7.23 -27.21
N VAL A 267 2.52 -5.99 -27.16
CA VAL A 267 1.09 -5.70 -27.29
C VAL A 267 0.65 -6.03 -28.72
N ARG A 268 -0.35 -6.90 -28.85
CA ARG A 268 -0.92 -7.30 -30.14
C ARG A 268 -2.08 -6.40 -30.54
N THR A 269 -3.07 -6.27 -29.65
CA THR A 269 -4.28 -5.46 -29.91
C THR A 269 -4.68 -4.72 -28.64
N ILE A 270 -5.37 -3.59 -28.81
CA ILE A 270 -6.06 -2.89 -27.73
C ILE A 270 -7.55 -3.08 -27.94
N GLU A 271 -8.23 -3.59 -26.92
CA GLU A 271 -9.64 -3.95 -26.95
C GLU A 271 -10.46 -2.90 -26.20
N SER A 272 -11.58 -2.49 -26.77
CA SER A 272 -12.58 -1.62 -26.13
C SER A 272 -13.98 -2.15 -26.37
N PHE A 273 -14.98 -1.61 -25.68
CA PHE A 273 -16.39 -1.99 -25.89
C PHE A 273 -16.88 -1.74 -27.33
N HIS A 274 -16.25 -0.85 -28.06
CA HIS A 274 -16.61 -0.50 -29.44
C HIS A 274 -15.69 -1.12 -30.50
N GLY A 275 -14.89 -2.13 -30.11
CA GLY A 275 -13.92 -2.79 -30.98
C GLY A 275 -12.47 -2.41 -30.67
N GLN A 276 -11.58 -2.68 -31.62
CA GLN A 276 -10.15 -2.40 -31.45
C GLN A 276 -9.87 -0.91 -31.66
N THR A 277 -8.94 -0.38 -30.83
CA THR A 277 -8.49 1.01 -30.93
C THR A 277 -6.99 1.09 -31.24
N ALA A 278 -6.56 2.20 -31.85
CA ALA A 278 -5.16 2.42 -32.20
C ALA A 278 -4.26 2.72 -30.99
N SER A 279 -4.84 3.17 -29.87
CA SER A 279 -4.11 3.48 -28.64
C SER A 279 -5.05 3.58 -27.45
N ALA A 280 -4.52 3.41 -26.24
CA ALA A 280 -5.19 3.73 -25.00
C ALA A 280 -4.43 4.85 -24.29
N ALA A 281 -5.12 5.97 -24.09
CA ALA A 281 -4.60 7.16 -23.41
C ALA A 281 -4.77 7.05 -21.87
N PRO A 282 -4.10 7.90 -21.10
CA PRO A 282 -4.29 7.99 -19.66
C PRO A 282 -5.76 8.22 -19.27
N GLY A 283 -6.19 7.63 -18.17
CA GLY A 283 -7.57 7.67 -17.68
C GLY A 283 -8.53 6.68 -18.36
N ILE A 284 -8.10 6.01 -19.43
CA ILE A 284 -8.94 5.07 -20.17
C ILE A 284 -8.81 3.66 -19.58
N ALA A 285 -9.94 3.10 -19.16
CA ALA A 285 -10.05 1.67 -18.86
C ALA A 285 -9.98 0.89 -20.17
N THR A 286 -9.02 -0.01 -20.28
CA THR A 286 -8.76 -0.73 -21.52
C THR A 286 -8.43 -2.19 -21.27
N GLY A 287 -8.62 -3.02 -22.28
CA GLY A 287 -8.08 -4.35 -22.37
C GLY A 287 -7.04 -4.42 -23.49
N PHE A 288 -6.11 -5.34 -23.39
CA PHE A 288 -5.17 -5.61 -24.48
C PHE A 288 -4.77 -7.08 -24.50
N THR A 289 -4.38 -7.54 -25.69
CA THR A 289 -3.83 -8.87 -25.89
C THR A 289 -2.32 -8.78 -26.17
N VAL A 290 -1.61 -9.86 -25.94
CA VAL A 290 -0.17 -9.97 -26.19
C VAL A 290 0.10 -11.10 -27.18
N ASP A 291 1.26 -11.05 -27.84
CA ASP A 291 1.64 -12.01 -28.87
C ASP A 291 1.83 -13.42 -28.30
N GLU A 292 2.37 -13.52 -27.09
CA GLU A 292 2.66 -14.78 -26.42
C GLU A 292 1.70 -15.02 -25.24
N GLN A 293 1.39 -16.30 -24.97
CA GLN A 293 0.61 -16.65 -23.78
C GLN A 293 1.50 -16.58 -22.54
N ILE A 294 1.36 -15.51 -21.79
CA ILE A 294 2.01 -15.33 -20.49
C ILE A 294 1.03 -15.37 -19.34
N TYR A 295 1.47 -15.86 -18.19
CA TYR A 295 0.67 -15.83 -16.97
C TYR A 295 0.91 -14.52 -16.23
N VAL A 296 -0.08 -13.67 -16.21
CA VAL A 296 -0.09 -12.37 -15.53
C VAL A 296 -1.16 -12.39 -14.44
N THR A 297 -0.93 -11.72 -13.35
CA THR A 297 -1.85 -11.67 -12.22
C THR A 297 -2.28 -10.25 -11.90
N ARG A 298 -3.45 -10.13 -11.30
CA ARG A 298 -3.91 -8.87 -10.72
C ARG A 298 -2.86 -8.28 -9.79
N GLY A 299 -2.64 -6.96 -9.89
CA GLY A 299 -1.71 -6.22 -9.04
C GLY A 299 -0.33 -6.01 -9.65
N GLU A 300 -0.07 -6.59 -10.82
CA GLU A 300 1.12 -6.25 -11.59
C GLU A 300 0.95 -4.88 -12.27
N ILE A 301 2.04 -4.16 -12.51
CA ILE A 301 2.05 -2.90 -13.27
C ILE A 301 2.72 -3.15 -14.60
N VAL A 302 2.02 -2.77 -15.68
CA VAL A 302 2.58 -2.79 -17.05
C VAL A 302 3.32 -1.49 -17.32
N THR A 303 4.49 -1.62 -17.89
CA THR A 303 5.34 -0.51 -18.37
C THR A 303 5.82 -0.81 -19.79
N ARG A 304 6.21 0.21 -20.55
CA ARG A 304 7.02 -0.04 -21.76
C ARG A 304 8.45 -0.42 -21.35
N ALA A 305 9.06 -1.31 -22.12
CA ALA A 305 10.43 -1.77 -21.83
C ALA A 305 11.47 -0.62 -21.86
N ALA A 306 11.24 0.38 -22.71
CA ALA A 306 12.11 1.56 -22.85
C ALA A 306 11.87 2.65 -21.80
N ASP A 307 10.76 2.59 -21.05
CA ASP A 307 10.43 3.61 -20.06
C ASP A 307 11.18 3.38 -18.74
N PRO A 308 11.34 4.41 -17.89
CA PRO A 308 11.78 4.23 -16.52
C PRO A 308 10.88 3.24 -15.77
N GLN A 309 11.49 2.20 -15.19
CA GLN A 309 10.75 1.13 -14.52
C GLN A 309 10.34 1.52 -13.10
N PRO A 310 9.21 1.02 -12.58
CA PRO A 310 8.82 1.21 -11.19
C PRO A 310 9.81 0.46 -10.27
N ALA A 311 9.88 0.89 -9.03
CA ALA A 311 10.61 0.16 -8.02
C ALA A 311 9.86 -1.14 -7.67
N VAL A 312 10.59 -2.23 -7.48
CA VAL A 312 10.07 -3.50 -6.97
C VAL A 312 10.68 -3.76 -5.60
N ALA A 313 9.86 -3.85 -4.57
CA ALA A 313 10.35 -3.97 -3.21
C ALA A 313 9.41 -4.78 -2.30
N THR A 314 9.97 -5.35 -1.24
CA THR A 314 9.26 -5.94 -0.10
C THR A 314 9.31 -5.03 1.13
N ARG A 315 10.05 -3.91 1.06
CA ARG A 315 10.15 -2.92 2.14
C ARG A 315 9.89 -1.53 1.60
N LEU A 316 9.00 -0.81 2.25
CA LEU A 316 8.58 0.52 1.84
C LEU A 316 8.74 1.51 3.00
N ALA A 317 9.47 2.61 2.75
CA ALA A 317 9.37 3.79 3.59
C ALA A 317 8.11 4.56 3.19
N VAL A 318 7.25 4.82 4.16
CA VAL A 318 5.92 5.37 3.93
C VAL A 318 5.59 6.47 4.93
N SER A 319 4.71 7.39 4.54
CA SER A 319 4.00 8.25 5.48
C SER A 319 2.55 7.78 5.55
N ILE A 320 2.06 7.50 6.76
CA ILE A 320 0.74 6.92 7.01
C ILE A 320 -0.07 7.87 7.88
N PHE A 321 -1.32 8.08 7.56
CA PHE A 321 -2.34 8.62 8.44
C PHE A 321 -3.22 7.48 8.97
N TRP A 322 -3.32 7.36 10.29
CA TRP A 322 -4.06 6.27 10.92
C TRP A 322 -5.46 6.70 11.35
N LEU A 323 -6.48 5.91 11.01
CA LEU A 323 -7.90 6.23 11.19
C LEU A 323 -8.62 5.31 12.17
N ALA A 324 -8.12 4.08 12.34
CA ALA A 324 -8.80 3.10 13.16
C ALA A 324 -8.69 3.41 14.65
N HIS A 325 -9.67 2.95 15.43
CA HIS A 325 -9.62 3.06 16.89
C HIS A 325 -8.50 2.22 17.51
N ARG A 326 -8.23 1.05 16.92
CA ARG A 326 -7.10 0.20 17.33
C ARG A 326 -5.81 0.79 16.75
N PRO A 327 -4.74 0.90 17.54
CA PRO A 327 -3.47 1.44 17.04
C PRO A 327 -2.81 0.53 16.01
N LEU A 328 -1.98 1.12 15.15
CA LEU A 328 -1.08 0.39 14.25
C LEU A 328 0.12 -0.09 15.07
N VAL A 329 0.32 -1.41 15.13
CA VAL A 329 1.36 -2.08 15.93
C VAL A 329 2.18 -3.05 15.07
N ALA A 330 3.40 -3.37 15.52
CA ALA A 330 4.34 -4.22 14.76
C ALA A 330 3.90 -5.70 14.69
N ASP A 331 3.24 -6.21 15.72
CA ASP A 331 2.96 -7.65 15.87
C ASP A 331 1.67 -8.11 15.15
N ARG A 332 1.16 -7.27 14.25
CA ARG A 332 -0.09 -7.54 13.54
C ARG A 332 0.08 -7.50 12.03
N ASP A 333 -0.66 -8.39 11.36
CA ASP A 333 -0.77 -8.39 9.90
C ASP A 333 -1.87 -7.44 9.43
N TYR A 334 -1.55 -6.62 8.45
CA TYR A 334 -2.47 -5.73 7.75
C TYR A 334 -2.51 -6.09 6.27
N LEU A 335 -3.55 -5.67 5.56
CA LEU A 335 -3.62 -5.79 4.12
C LEU A 335 -3.34 -4.42 3.47
N LEU A 336 -2.21 -4.29 2.81
CA LEU A 336 -1.90 -3.12 1.99
C LEU A 336 -2.58 -3.26 0.63
N LYS A 337 -3.29 -2.22 0.21
CA LYS A 337 -3.85 -2.08 -1.15
C LYS A 337 -3.21 -0.86 -1.81
N LEU A 338 -2.47 -1.09 -2.88
CA LEU A 338 -1.82 -0.06 -3.70
C LEU A 338 -2.27 -0.27 -5.16
N GLY A 339 -3.05 0.68 -5.69
CA GLY A 339 -3.71 0.49 -6.97
C GLY A 339 -4.50 -0.81 -6.99
N THR A 340 -4.13 -1.74 -7.88
CA THR A 340 -4.76 -3.06 -7.99
C THR A 340 -4.08 -4.14 -7.14
N ALA A 341 -2.88 -3.86 -6.65
CA ALA A 341 -2.11 -4.79 -5.81
C ALA A 341 -2.72 -4.94 -4.41
N ARG A 342 -2.68 -6.16 -3.88
CA ARG A 342 -3.08 -6.50 -2.51
C ARG A 342 -2.01 -7.40 -1.91
N VAL A 343 -1.44 -7.00 -0.79
CA VAL A 343 -0.37 -7.76 -0.13
C VAL A 343 -0.48 -7.64 1.39
N ARG A 344 -0.23 -8.75 2.10
CA ARG A 344 -0.08 -8.71 3.56
C ARG A 344 1.16 -7.91 3.90
N THR A 345 1.04 -7.09 4.94
CA THR A 345 2.14 -6.24 5.40
C THR A 345 2.16 -6.17 6.92
N ARG A 346 3.34 -5.90 7.46
CA ARG A 346 3.56 -5.60 8.88
C ARG A 346 4.28 -4.28 9.03
N LEU A 347 4.03 -3.61 10.14
CA LEU A 347 4.84 -2.49 10.57
C LEU A 347 6.22 -3.03 11.00
N GLU A 348 7.29 -2.61 10.32
CA GLU A 348 8.66 -3.00 10.67
C GLU A 348 9.27 -2.04 11.69
N SER A 349 9.11 -0.74 11.47
CA SER A 349 9.56 0.31 12.39
C SER A 349 8.74 1.59 12.23
N ILE A 350 8.69 2.37 13.29
CA ILE A 350 8.21 3.75 13.29
C ILE A 350 9.44 4.65 13.34
N GLU A 351 9.57 5.57 12.38
CA GLU A 351 10.66 6.54 12.33
C GLU A 351 10.31 7.76 13.19
N ARG A 352 9.08 8.25 13.05
CA ARG A 352 8.51 9.35 13.84
C ARG A 352 6.99 9.33 13.78
N VAL A 353 6.37 9.90 14.81
CA VAL A 353 4.92 10.15 14.84
C VAL A 353 4.69 11.65 14.99
N ILE A 354 3.76 12.17 14.22
CA ILE A 354 3.41 13.58 14.15
C ILE A 354 1.92 13.70 14.47
N ASP A 355 1.56 14.54 15.43
CA ASP A 355 0.16 14.97 15.58
C ASP A 355 -0.17 15.97 14.45
N ALA A 356 -1.15 15.63 13.63
CA ALA A 356 -1.52 16.45 12.47
C ALA A 356 -2.20 17.78 12.83
N SER A 357 -2.57 17.99 14.10
CA SER A 357 -3.22 19.23 14.56
C SER A 357 -2.22 20.31 15.00
N ASP A 358 -1.11 19.92 15.61
CA ASP A 358 -0.14 20.87 16.17
C ASP A 358 1.32 20.61 15.71
N LEU A 359 1.51 19.62 14.85
CA LEU A 359 2.79 19.18 14.29
C LEU A 359 3.83 18.74 15.33
N ARG A 360 3.40 18.40 16.55
CA ARG A 360 4.31 17.86 17.55
C ARG A 360 4.84 16.51 17.11
N ILE A 361 6.14 16.37 17.18
CA ILE A 361 6.85 15.13 16.85
C ILE A 361 7.08 14.34 18.13
N SER A 362 6.79 13.06 18.09
CA SER A 362 7.08 12.11 19.15
C SER A 362 7.93 10.97 18.60
N ASP A 363 9.20 10.92 18.98
CA ASP A 363 10.14 9.86 18.58
C ASP A 363 10.05 8.62 19.49
N ALA A 364 9.29 8.71 20.60
CA ALA A 364 9.19 7.66 21.60
C ALA A 364 8.00 6.72 21.44
N LYS A 365 7.04 7.02 20.54
CA LYS A 365 5.86 6.20 20.32
C LYS A 365 6.22 4.87 19.64
N ARG A 366 5.76 3.76 20.23
CA ARG A 366 5.93 2.40 19.67
C ARG A 366 4.71 1.90 18.88
N GLN A 367 3.69 2.73 18.78
CA GLN A 367 2.46 2.48 18.05
C GLN A 367 1.95 3.80 17.46
N VAL A 368 1.15 3.70 16.40
CA VAL A 368 0.51 4.86 15.77
C VAL A 368 -0.95 4.86 16.18
N GLU A 369 -1.36 5.90 16.85
CA GLU A 369 -2.71 6.03 17.38
C GLU A 369 -3.64 6.67 16.36
N ARG A 370 -4.92 6.66 16.67
CA ARG A 370 -5.94 7.26 15.81
C ARG A 370 -5.64 8.75 15.60
N HIS A 371 -5.65 9.19 14.34
CA HIS A 371 -5.37 10.55 13.84
C HIS A 371 -3.89 10.96 13.88
N ASP A 372 -3.01 10.08 14.31
CA ASP A 372 -1.59 10.31 14.12
C ASP A 372 -1.21 10.17 12.65
N VAL A 373 -0.22 10.95 12.27
CA VAL A 373 0.58 10.72 11.07
C VAL A 373 1.91 10.11 11.48
N ALA A 374 2.34 9.08 10.77
CA ALA A 374 3.61 8.46 11.10
C ALA A 374 4.44 8.18 9.85
N ASP A 375 5.72 8.45 9.95
CA ASP A 375 6.71 7.94 9.02
C ASP A 375 7.17 6.58 9.51
N CYS A 376 6.98 5.57 8.67
CA CYS A 376 7.15 4.17 9.02
C CYS A 376 7.86 3.39 7.92
N VAL A 377 8.40 2.24 8.29
CA VAL A 377 8.79 1.20 7.36
C VAL A 377 7.78 0.06 7.42
N LEU A 378 7.23 -0.29 6.28
CA LEU A 378 6.36 -1.45 6.10
C LEU A 378 7.12 -2.59 5.43
N ARG A 379 6.96 -3.80 5.96
CA ARG A 379 7.45 -5.04 5.36
C ARG A 379 6.30 -5.81 4.73
N LEU A 380 6.44 -6.11 3.46
CA LEU A 380 5.45 -6.81 2.65
C LEU A 380 5.77 -8.31 2.58
N ALA A 381 4.73 -9.14 2.54
CA ALA A 381 4.86 -10.59 2.44
C ALA A 381 5.37 -11.07 1.06
N ARG A 382 5.26 -10.24 0.04
CA ARG A 382 5.79 -10.47 -1.31
C ARG A 382 6.11 -9.14 -1.98
N PRO A 383 7.00 -9.13 -2.99
CA PRO A 383 7.32 -7.90 -3.68
C PRO A 383 6.11 -7.34 -4.43
N ILE A 384 6.01 -6.02 -4.47
CA ILE A 384 5.09 -5.27 -5.33
C ILE A 384 5.87 -4.24 -6.13
N ALA A 385 5.29 -3.82 -7.25
CA ALA A 385 5.77 -2.67 -7.99
C ALA A 385 5.10 -1.40 -7.47
N CYS A 386 5.86 -0.33 -7.32
CA CYS A 386 5.36 0.99 -6.92
C CYS A 386 6.27 2.09 -7.43
N ASP A 387 5.75 3.29 -7.49
CA ASP A 387 6.56 4.50 -7.66
C ASP A 387 6.46 5.35 -6.37
N PRO A 388 7.51 6.04 -5.95
CA PRO A 388 7.39 7.10 -4.96
C PRO A 388 6.40 8.18 -5.43
N VAL A 389 5.69 8.81 -4.50
CA VAL A 389 4.60 9.76 -4.82
C VAL A 389 5.05 10.97 -5.63
N ASP A 390 6.32 11.35 -5.51
CA ASP A 390 6.94 12.42 -6.29
C ASP A 390 7.10 12.07 -7.78
N ARG A 391 7.18 10.77 -8.11
CA ARG A 391 7.28 10.28 -9.49
C ARG A 391 5.92 9.96 -10.10
N SER A 392 5.05 9.32 -9.36
CA SER A 392 3.72 8.95 -9.83
C SER A 392 2.74 8.82 -8.67
N THR A 393 1.83 9.77 -8.58
CA THR A 393 0.81 9.80 -7.53
C THR A 393 -0.11 8.55 -7.53
N PRO A 394 -0.63 8.06 -8.67
CA PRO A 394 -1.53 6.91 -8.68
C PRO A 394 -0.88 5.60 -8.21
N THR A 395 0.42 5.41 -8.50
CA THR A 395 1.17 4.20 -8.13
C THR A 395 1.98 4.34 -6.85
N GLY A 396 1.87 5.51 -6.17
CA GLY A 396 2.53 5.83 -4.92
C GLY A 396 1.61 5.92 -3.70
N ARG A 397 0.28 5.87 -3.88
CA ARG A 397 -0.70 5.95 -2.79
C ARG A 397 -1.23 4.58 -2.43
N PHE A 398 -1.46 4.34 -1.14
CA PHE A 398 -1.99 3.09 -0.65
C PHE A 398 -2.99 3.29 0.50
N VAL A 399 -3.76 2.24 0.78
CA VAL A 399 -4.54 2.13 2.01
C VAL A 399 -4.15 0.86 2.76
N LEU A 400 -4.23 0.92 4.09
CA LEU A 400 -4.11 -0.22 4.98
C LEU A 400 -5.50 -0.64 5.45
N VAL A 401 -5.74 -1.94 5.35
CA VAL A 401 -6.98 -2.58 5.79
C VAL A 401 -6.64 -3.51 6.96
N ASP A 402 -7.34 -3.34 8.07
CA ASP A 402 -7.31 -4.21 9.23
C ASP A 402 -8.64 -4.96 9.30
N GLU A 403 -8.57 -6.30 9.37
CA GLU A 403 -9.74 -7.17 9.21
C GLU A 403 -10.47 -6.89 7.88
N TYR A 404 -11.50 -6.08 7.87
CA TYR A 404 -12.28 -5.74 6.65
C TYR A 404 -12.43 -4.24 6.44
N GLU A 405 -11.90 -3.41 7.36
CA GLU A 405 -12.05 -1.97 7.34
C GLU A 405 -10.78 -1.24 6.89
N ILE A 406 -10.94 -0.16 6.12
CA ILE A 406 -9.86 0.76 5.85
C ILE A 406 -9.48 1.44 7.17
N SER A 407 -8.29 1.13 7.66
CA SER A 407 -7.79 1.57 8.95
C SER A 407 -6.77 2.70 8.87
N GLY A 408 -6.21 2.92 7.70
CA GLY A 408 -5.29 4.01 7.42
C GLY A 408 -5.01 4.12 5.94
N GLY A 409 -4.35 5.18 5.56
CA GLY A 409 -3.88 5.42 4.21
C GLY A 409 -2.62 6.23 4.22
N GLY A 410 -1.89 6.20 3.11
CA GLY A 410 -0.62 6.92 3.04
C GLY A 410 0.00 6.90 1.66
N ILE A 411 1.24 7.34 1.65
CA ILE A 411 2.06 7.49 0.46
C ILE A 411 3.37 6.71 0.61
N VAL A 412 3.85 6.17 -0.50
CA VAL A 412 5.18 5.58 -0.60
C VAL A 412 6.18 6.72 -0.81
N ARG A 413 7.10 6.88 0.16
CA ARG A 413 8.22 7.84 0.06
C ARG A 413 9.38 7.24 -0.70
N ALA A 414 9.70 5.97 -0.39
CA ALA A 414 10.77 5.25 -1.07
C ALA A 414 10.56 3.73 -1.00
N ALA A 415 10.99 3.04 -2.03
CA ALA A 415 11.23 1.61 -1.99
C ALA A 415 12.60 1.37 -1.34
N LEU A 416 12.62 0.58 -0.28
CA LEU A 416 13.85 0.25 0.43
C LEU A 416 14.42 -1.07 -0.09
N PRO A 417 15.74 -1.21 -0.18
CA PRO A 417 16.33 -2.49 -0.46
C PRO A 417 15.88 -3.48 0.61
N ASP A 418 15.66 -4.73 0.20
CA ASP A 418 15.57 -5.79 1.19
C ASP A 418 16.80 -5.63 2.07
N LEU A 419 16.57 -5.63 3.38
CA LEU A 419 17.71 -5.83 4.26
C LEU A 419 18.38 -7.06 3.67
N PRO A 420 19.68 -7.00 3.35
CA PRO A 420 20.39 -8.23 3.09
C PRO A 420 19.91 -9.12 4.23
N VAL A 421 19.44 -10.36 3.91
CA VAL A 421 19.22 -11.33 4.97
C VAL A 421 20.53 -11.22 5.73
N ARG A 422 20.56 -10.33 6.73
CA ARG A 422 21.56 -10.42 7.74
C ARG A 422 21.22 -11.79 8.28
N ARG A 423 21.92 -12.78 7.74
CA ARG A 423 22.23 -13.92 8.57
C ARG A 423 22.51 -13.25 9.88
N ALA A 424 21.62 -13.43 10.86
CA ALA A 424 21.66 -12.66 12.06
C ALA A 424 23.04 -12.88 12.67
N ALA A 425 23.98 -12.06 12.23
CA ALA A 425 25.13 -11.75 13.04
C ALA A 425 24.49 -11.00 14.18
N ALA A 426 23.99 -11.77 15.16
CA ALA A 426 23.60 -11.24 16.44
C ALA A 426 24.71 -10.30 16.82
N ALA A 427 24.39 -9.02 16.95
CA ALA A 427 25.35 -8.02 17.33
C ALA A 427 26.12 -8.55 18.53
N GLY A 428 27.37 -8.92 18.36
CA GLY A 428 28.26 -9.29 19.44
C GLY A 428 28.76 -10.73 19.55
N VAL A 429 28.19 -11.75 18.88
CA VAL A 429 28.73 -13.11 18.99
C VAL A 429 28.94 -13.71 17.60
N SER A 430 30.19 -13.76 17.13
CA SER A 430 30.57 -14.44 15.89
C SER A 430 30.26 -15.95 15.97
N ALA A 431 30.12 -16.63 14.82
CA ALA A 431 29.99 -18.10 14.78
C ALA A 431 31.14 -18.79 15.54
N ALA A 432 32.36 -18.25 15.43
CA ALA A 432 33.50 -18.69 16.21
C ALA A 432 33.34 -18.45 17.72
N GLY A 433 32.77 -17.31 18.11
CA GLY A 433 32.47 -17.01 19.52
C GLY A 433 31.39 -17.91 20.11
N ARG A 434 30.36 -18.26 19.32
CA ARG A 434 29.36 -19.26 19.72
C ARG A 434 29.96 -20.65 19.84
N ALA A 435 30.74 -21.07 18.83
CA ALA A 435 31.45 -22.35 18.86
C ALA A 435 32.35 -22.50 20.12
N ALA A 436 33.10 -21.43 20.45
CA ALA A 436 33.93 -21.40 21.65
C ALA A 436 33.10 -21.52 22.94
N ARG A 437 31.94 -20.83 23.02
CA ARG A 437 31.08 -20.85 24.22
C ARG A 437 30.41 -22.22 24.44
N PHE A 438 29.96 -22.88 23.41
CA PHE A 438 29.34 -24.19 23.47
C PHE A 438 30.38 -25.34 23.41
N GLY A 439 31.65 -25.00 23.13
CA GLY A 439 32.73 -25.95 22.98
C GLY A 439 32.50 -26.93 21.80
N GLN A 440 31.78 -26.48 20.76
CA GLN A 440 31.44 -27.32 19.61
C GLN A 440 31.58 -26.50 18.31
N ARG A 441 31.80 -27.18 17.19
CA ARG A 441 31.78 -26.54 15.86
C ARG A 441 30.42 -26.76 15.21
N PRO A 442 29.87 -25.77 14.50
CA PRO A 442 28.69 -25.95 13.65
C PRO A 442 28.93 -27.15 12.75
N THR A 443 28.08 -28.16 12.82
CA THR A 443 28.25 -29.37 12.05
C THR A 443 26.90 -29.93 11.64
N LEU A 444 26.74 -30.20 10.34
CA LEU A 444 25.63 -30.97 9.84
C LEU A 444 26.10 -32.38 9.63
N LEU A 445 25.49 -33.31 10.34
CA LEU A 445 25.68 -34.75 10.14
C LEU A 445 24.50 -35.27 9.32
N LEU A 446 24.76 -35.56 8.05
CA LEU A 446 23.78 -36.19 7.17
C LEU A 446 23.90 -37.72 7.33
N ALA A 447 22.91 -38.33 7.92
CA ALA A 447 22.86 -39.77 8.11
C ALA A 447 21.76 -40.40 7.24
N LEU A 448 22.14 -41.09 6.21
CA LEU A 448 21.26 -41.66 5.19
C LEU A 448 21.29 -43.20 5.20
N SER A 449 20.20 -43.80 4.78
CA SER A 449 20.06 -45.23 4.62
C SER A 449 19.10 -45.58 3.49
N SER A 450 19.15 -46.81 3.04
CA SER A 450 18.11 -47.37 2.16
C SER A 450 16.82 -47.76 2.89
N SER A 451 16.80 -47.65 4.21
CA SER A 451 15.62 -47.94 5.05
C SER A 451 15.22 -46.72 5.88
N ASP A 452 13.97 -46.65 6.31
CA ASP A 452 13.43 -45.56 7.12
C ASP A 452 13.82 -45.67 8.63
N ALA A 453 14.77 -46.56 8.98
CA ALA A 453 15.20 -46.79 10.36
C ALA A 453 16.11 -45.66 10.93
N THR A 454 16.48 -44.67 10.12
CA THR A 454 17.42 -43.60 10.54
C THR A 454 16.82 -42.56 11.44
N GLU A 455 15.49 -42.39 11.47
CA GLU A 455 14.82 -41.39 12.29
C GLU A 455 15.09 -41.58 13.79
N ALA A 456 14.82 -42.79 14.31
CA ALA A 456 15.06 -43.14 15.72
C ALA A 456 16.55 -42.98 16.12
N MET A 457 17.47 -43.27 15.21
CA MET A 457 18.90 -43.07 15.41
C MET A 457 19.22 -41.57 15.52
N GLY A 458 18.64 -40.76 14.64
CA GLY A 458 18.82 -39.28 14.65
C GLY A 458 18.32 -38.66 15.96
N GLU A 459 17.16 -39.07 16.44
CA GLU A 459 16.62 -38.67 17.73
C GLU A 459 17.52 -39.06 18.89
N THR A 460 17.98 -40.33 18.92
CA THR A 460 18.87 -40.86 19.96
C THR A 460 20.18 -40.09 20.02
N LEU A 461 20.80 -39.83 18.88
CA LEU A 461 22.06 -39.06 18.79
C LEU A 461 21.89 -37.62 19.21
N ALA A 462 20.85 -36.95 18.75
CA ALA A 462 20.57 -35.58 19.12
C ALA A 462 20.25 -35.43 20.62
N GLY A 463 19.45 -36.35 21.18
CA GLY A 463 19.15 -36.40 22.61
C GLY A 463 20.43 -36.53 23.44
N ARG A 464 21.33 -37.47 23.09
CA ARG A 464 22.61 -37.65 23.78
C ARG A 464 23.49 -36.39 23.73
N LEU A 465 23.56 -35.73 22.58
CA LEU A 465 24.30 -34.46 22.45
C LEU A 465 23.73 -33.36 23.37
N VAL A 466 22.41 -33.29 23.49
CA VAL A 466 21.72 -32.33 24.38
C VAL A 466 22.01 -32.70 25.86
N ASP A 467 21.96 -33.98 26.24
CA ASP A 467 22.28 -34.43 27.61
C ASP A 467 23.71 -34.11 28.01
N GLU A 468 24.65 -34.04 27.05
CA GLU A 468 26.02 -33.58 27.24
C GLU A 468 26.16 -32.04 27.24
N GLY A 469 25.05 -31.29 27.23
CA GLY A 469 25.06 -29.82 27.22
C GLY A 469 25.42 -29.20 25.85
N ARG A 470 25.24 -29.96 24.75
CA ARG A 470 25.48 -29.47 23.40
C ARG A 470 24.23 -28.86 22.81
N LEU A 471 24.41 -27.87 21.97
CA LEU A 471 23.32 -27.34 21.14
C LEU A 471 23.18 -28.27 19.93
N ALA A 472 22.20 -29.16 19.98
CA ALA A 472 21.95 -30.15 18.93
C ALA A 472 20.47 -30.17 18.55
N HIS A 473 20.20 -30.55 17.30
CA HIS A 473 18.84 -30.68 16.77
C HIS A 473 18.78 -31.83 15.76
N HIS A 474 17.74 -32.65 15.84
CA HIS A 474 17.43 -33.66 14.83
C HIS A 474 16.41 -33.09 13.84
N LEU A 475 16.68 -33.22 12.56
CA LEU A 475 15.80 -32.82 11.45
C LEU A 475 15.54 -34.02 10.55
N HIS A 476 14.33 -34.54 10.58
CA HIS A 476 13.91 -35.61 9.68
C HIS A 476 13.26 -35.02 8.41
N VAL A 477 13.78 -35.41 7.24
CA VAL A 477 13.26 -34.99 5.94
C VAL A 477 12.30 -36.05 5.43
N GLY A 478 11.02 -35.85 5.70
CA GLY A 478 9.92 -36.68 5.24
C GLY A 478 9.06 -35.98 4.18
N ARG A 479 8.10 -36.72 3.60
CA ARG A 479 7.20 -36.20 2.54
C ARG A 479 6.42 -34.92 2.90
N ASN A 480 6.24 -34.68 4.19
CA ASN A 480 5.50 -33.52 4.70
C ASN A 480 6.37 -32.25 4.82
N LEU A 481 7.70 -32.38 4.71
CA LEU A 481 8.62 -31.25 4.79
C LEU A 481 9.13 -30.89 3.40
N ALA A 482 8.75 -29.71 2.91
CA ALA A 482 9.24 -29.20 1.61
C ALA A 482 10.77 -28.99 1.66
N LEU A 483 11.52 -29.55 0.71
CA LEU A 483 12.98 -29.48 0.64
C LEU A 483 13.57 -28.06 0.80
N PRO A 484 13.01 -26.97 0.19
CA PRO A 484 13.54 -25.62 0.41
C PRO A 484 13.39 -25.13 1.86
N ARG A 485 12.37 -25.64 2.61
CA ARG A 485 12.22 -25.32 4.03
C ARG A 485 13.23 -26.07 4.90
N ALA A 486 13.55 -27.31 4.53
CA ALA A 486 14.58 -28.09 5.19
C ALA A 486 15.94 -27.41 5.04
N ALA A 487 16.33 -26.94 3.84
CA ALA A 487 17.56 -26.19 3.61
C ALA A 487 17.66 -24.94 4.48
N GLY A 488 16.60 -24.15 4.52
CA GLY A 488 16.54 -22.94 5.36
C GLY A 488 16.72 -23.25 6.86
N ALA A 489 16.10 -24.33 7.35
CA ALA A 489 16.25 -24.77 8.74
C ALA A 489 17.67 -25.25 9.05
N MET A 490 18.26 -26.07 8.19
CA MET A 490 19.65 -26.53 8.30
C MET A 490 20.64 -25.35 8.39
N ALA A 491 20.53 -24.40 7.46
CA ALA A 491 21.40 -23.23 7.42
C ALA A 491 21.24 -22.36 8.69
N ALA A 492 20.00 -22.14 9.17
CA ALA A 492 19.74 -21.34 10.36
C ALA A 492 20.30 -22.01 11.64
N LEU A 493 20.16 -23.32 11.76
CA LEU A 493 20.69 -24.08 12.91
C LEU A 493 22.23 -24.11 12.92
N LEU A 494 22.87 -24.25 11.76
CA LEU A 494 24.32 -24.16 11.65
C LEU A 494 24.83 -22.76 12.00
N ASP A 495 24.12 -21.72 11.61
CA ASP A 495 24.51 -20.32 11.89
C ASP A 495 24.48 -20.00 13.39
N ILE A 496 23.59 -20.61 14.16
CA ILE A 496 23.59 -20.48 15.64
C ILE A 496 24.63 -21.37 16.32
N GLY A 497 25.37 -22.19 15.59
CA GLY A 497 26.44 -23.04 16.10
C GLY A 497 25.99 -24.46 16.50
N ALA A 498 24.82 -24.91 16.07
CA ALA A 498 24.29 -26.23 16.42
C ALA A 498 25.00 -27.36 15.70
N VAL A 499 24.95 -28.54 16.29
CA VAL A 499 25.13 -29.83 15.61
C VAL A 499 23.76 -30.29 15.11
N VAL A 500 23.61 -30.35 13.79
CA VAL A 500 22.34 -30.72 13.15
C VAL A 500 22.45 -32.14 12.64
N VAL A 501 21.67 -33.06 13.20
CA VAL A 501 21.57 -34.43 12.71
C VAL A 501 20.44 -34.47 11.70
N VAL A 502 20.75 -34.79 10.46
CA VAL A 502 19.76 -34.84 9.37
C VAL A 502 19.56 -36.29 8.96
N THR A 503 18.32 -36.72 8.96
CA THR A 503 17.90 -38.04 8.44
C THR A 503 16.83 -37.82 7.38
N ALA A 504 16.62 -38.80 6.50
CA ALA A 504 15.62 -38.70 5.44
C ALA A 504 14.89 -40.03 5.24
N GLU A 505 13.63 -39.96 4.81
CA GLU A 505 12.93 -41.12 4.25
C GLU A 505 13.73 -41.69 3.08
N SER A 506 13.71 -43.00 2.91
CA SER A 506 14.47 -43.71 1.87
C SER A 506 14.25 -43.17 0.47
N VAL A 507 13.03 -42.76 0.16
CA VAL A 507 12.64 -42.16 -1.14
C VAL A 507 13.18 -40.75 -1.36
N LEU A 508 13.65 -40.05 -0.33
CA LEU A 508 14.15 -38.69 -0.37
C LEU A 508 15.66 -38.59 -0.17
N THR A 509 16.36 -39.70 -0.09
CA THR A 509 17.80 -39.81 0.21
C THR A 509 18.65 -39.01 -0.78
N GLU A 510 18.44 -39.20 -2.08
CA GLU A 510 19.19 -38.47 -3.13
C GLU A 510 18.90 -36.99 -3.11
N ALA A 511 17.63 -36.60 -3.06
CA ALA A 511 17.24 -35.19 -3.03
C ALA A 511 17.74 -34.46 -1.77
N THR A 512 17.83 -35.15 -0.63
CA THR A 512 18.38 -34.59 0.61
C THR A 512 19.88 -34.44 0.54
N ALA A 513 20.58 -35.36 -0.11
CA ALA A 513 22.03 -35.28 -0.34
C ALA A 513 22.39 -34.10 -1.25
N GLU A 514 21.65 -33.89 -2.35
CA GLU A 514 21.81 -32.71 -3.25
C GLU A 514 21.58 -31.40 -2.51
N LEU A 515 20.56 -31.34 -1.64
CA LEU A 515 20.25 -30.17 -0.83
C LEU A 515 21.42 -29.79 0.10
N VAL A 516 22.06 -30.76 0.68
CA VAL A 516 23.19 -30.57 1.61
C VAL A 516 24.48 -30.16 0.88
N ASP A 517 24.63 -30.47 -0.40
CA ASP A 517 25.77 -30.04 -1.22
C ASP A 517 25.81 -28.52 -1.45
N GLU A 518 24.71 -27.79 -1.22
CA GLU A 518 24.67 -26.32 -1.23
C GLU A 518 25.29 -25.69 0.03
N LEU A 519 25.56 -26.47 1.08
CA LEU A 519 26.11 -25.99 2.35
C LEU A 519 27.66 -26.04 2.35
N PRO A 520 28.32 -25.22 3.24
CA PRO A 520 29.79 -25.24 3.34
C PRO A 520 30.33 -26.64 3.64
N ALA A 521 31.16 -27.16 2.75
CA ALA A 521 31.67 -28.53 2.82
C ALA A 521 32.45 -28.85 4.11
N ASP A 522 33.08 -27.85 4.72
CA ASP A 522 33.80 -27.99 5.98
C ASP A 522 32.89 -28.14 7.21
N GLN A 523 31.60 -27.88 7.05
CA GLN A 523 30.57 -28.05 8.11
C GLN A 523 29.75 -29.34 7.94
N VAL A 524 29.89 -30.05 6.86
CA VAL A 524 29.09 -31.22 6.53
C VAL A 524 29.88 -32.49 6.79
N LEU A 525 29.25 -33.48 7.44
CA LEU A 525 29.70 -34.86 7.55
C LEU A 525 28.60 -35.76 7.00
N ARG A 526 28.98 -36.70 6.16
CA ARG A 526 28.05 -37.63 5.52
C ARG A 526 28.28 -39.03 6.01
N ALA A 527 27.22 -39.70 6.44
CA ALA A 527 27.24 -41.09 6.88
C ALA A 527 26.23 -41.91 6.08
N TRP A 528 26.64 -43.06 5.61
CA TRP A 528 25.76 -44.06 5.04
C TRP A 528 25.61 -45.22 6.00
N ILE A 529 24.36 -45.65 6.27
CA ILE A 529 24.03 -46.72 7.19
C ILE A 529 23.39 -47.88 6.41
N GLY A 530 23.98 -49.06 6.51
CA GLY A 530 23.49 -50.26 5.83
C GLY A 530 24.25 -50.63 4.55
N SER A 531 23.82 -51.73 3.91
CA SER A 531 24.38 -52.22 2.65
C SER A 531 23.66 -51.57 1.45
N GLY A 532 24.36 -51.43 0.33
CA GLY A 532 23.73 -50.97 -0.93
C GLY A 532 23.70 -49.44 -1.12
N ARG A 533 24.75 -48.74 -0.69
CA ARG A 533 24.90 -47.30 -0.98
C ARG A 533 24.86 -47.05 -2.48
N PRO A 534 24.05 -46.09 -2.97
CA PRO A 534 24.08 -45.63 -4.35
C PRO A 534 25.48 -45.10 -4.68
N GLY A 535 26.13 -45.59 -5.73
CA GLY A 535 27.51 -45.25 -6.06
C GLY A 535 27.81 -43.78 -6.39
N LYS A 536 26.79 -42.96 -6.52
CA LYS A 536 26.87 -41.51 -6.76
C LYS A 536 26.83 -40.66 -5.47
N LEU A 537 26.45 -41.23 -4.31
CA LEU A 537 26.35 -40.47 -3.06
C LEU A 537 27.69 -40.46 -2.32
N PRO A 538 28.28 -39.26 -2.06
CA PRO A 538 29.49 -39.16 -1.26
C PRO A 538 29.20 -39.55 0.20
N SER A 539 30.14 -40.25 0.85
CA SER A 539 30.05 -40.59 2.27
C SER A 539 31.43 -40.44 2.92
N ASP A 540 31.45 -39.86 4.13
CA ASP A 540 32.63 -39.78 4.97
C ASP A 540 32.77 -41.02 5.86
N PHE A 541 31.64 -41.71 6.10
CA PHE A 541 31.54 -42.91 6.91
C PHE A 541 30.54 -43.87 6.27
N ASP A 542 30.96 -45.13 6.12
CA ASP A 542 30.07 -46.22 5.78
C ASP A 542 29.92 -47.13 7.02
N LEU A 543 28.72 -47.22 7.55
CA LEU A 543 28.39 -48.01 8.70
C LEU A 543 27.60 -49.25 8.26
N PRO A 544 27.88 -50.42 8.85
CA PRO A 544 27.08 -51.60 8.59
C PRO A 544 25.64 -51.42 9.10
N ASP A 545 24.77 -52.35 8.79
CA ASP A 545 23.42 -52.40 9.37
C ASP A 545 23.54 -52.57 10.89
N LEU A 546 23.25 -51.49 11.61
CA LEU A 546 23.36 -51.41 13.07
C LEU A 546 22.00 -51.07 13.66
N THR A 547 21.81 -51.43 14.94
CA THR A 547 20.67 -50.88 15.69
C THR A 547 20.76 -49.36 15.76
N ALA A 548 19.63 -48.69 15.96
CA ALA A 548 19.61 -47.22 16.08
C ALA A 548 20.55 -46.72 17.19
N ALA A 549 20.65 -47.44 18.31
CA ALA A 549 21.54 -47.10 19.43
C ALA A 549 23.02 -47.26 19.06
N ASP A 550 23.40 -48.38 18.44
CA ASP A 550 24.79 -48.66 18.06
C ASP A 550 25.27 -47.71 16.96
N ALA A 551 24.40 -47.35 16.01
CA ALA A 551 24.67 -46.37 14.97
C ALA A 551 24.85 -44.97 15.59
N ALA A 552 23.99 -44.55 16.51
CA ALA A 552 24.11 -43.28 17.24
C ALA A 552 25.42 -43.21 18.04
N ASP A 553 25.82 -44.30 18.73
CA ASP A 553 27.08 -44.39 19.47
C ASP A 553 28.30 -44.27 18.57
N THR A 554 28.25 -44.87 17.39
CA THR A 554 29.34 -44.85 16.44
C THR A 554 29.50 -43.45 15.83
N LEU A 555 28.40 -42.79 15.44
CA LEU A 555 28.40 -41.44 14.91
C LEU A 555 28.80 -40.41 15.98
N TRP A 556 28.40 -40.61 17.23
CA TRP A 556 28.83 -39.78 18.35
C TRP A 556 30.35 -39.81 18.54
N ARG A 557 30.97 -41.03 18.51
CA ARG A 557 32.45 -41.18 18.53
C ARG A 557 33.12 -40.49 17.35
N ALA A 558 32.57 -40.65 16.16
CA ALA A 558 33.08 -39.98 14.95
C ALA A 558 33.04 -38.43 15.05
N LEU A 559 32.00 -37.84 15.64
CA LEU A 559 31.94 -36.38 15.91
C LEU A 559 33.06 -35.93 16.86
N ARG A 560 33.40 -36.74 17.85
CA ARG A 560 34.52 -36.50 18.80
C ARG A 560 35.88 -36.63 18.13
N GLU A 561 36.13 -37.69 17.44
CA GLU A 561 37.39 -37.95 16.74
C GLU A 561 37.73 -36.85 15.72
N ARG A 562 36.73 -36.32 15.03
CA ARG A 562 36.89 -35.20 14.09
C ARG A 562 36.86 -33.82 14.78
N ARG A 563 36.94 -33.77 16.10
CA ARG A 563 36.94 -32.52 16.90
C ARG A 563 35.78 -31.60 16.60
N ARG A 564 34.62 -32.14 16.25
CA ARG A 564 33.38 -31.38 16.07
C ARG A 564 32.71 -31.05 17.38
N ILE A 565 32.89 -31.94 18.36
CA ILE A 565 32.53 -31.76 19.77
C ILE A 565 33.78 -32.08 20.63
N PRO A 566 33.93 -31.49 21.83
CA PRO A 566 35.07 -31.75 22.70
C PRO A 566 35.09 -33.23 23.15
N GLY A 567 36.30 -33.75 23.36
CA GLY A 567 36.52 -34.91 24.18
C GLY A 567 36.27 -34.58 25.67
N THR A 568 35.86 -35.54 26.48
CA THR A 568 35.88 -35.43 27.95
C THR A 568 37.29 -35.25 28.43
#